data_9d944ff8f7c7745c6a3f53854ed8d8de
#
_entry.id   9d944ff8f7c7745c6a3f53854ed8d8de
#
_cell.length_a   1.000
_cell.length_b   1.000
_cell.length_c   1.000
_cell.angle_alpha   90.00
_cell.angle_beta   90.00
_cell.angle_gamma   90.00
#
_symmetry.space_group_name_H-M   'P 1'
#
loop_
_entity.id
_entity.type
_entity.pdbx_description
1 polymer ?
#
loop_
_entity_poly.entity_id
_entity_poly.type
_entity_poly.pdbx_seq_one_letter_code
_entity_poly.pdbx_strand_id
1 'polypeptide(L)'
;MHILLATIVPILLMIFIFKVNRKEIYKLKRNLEFAFSLPGASILSSFVNSLQIACNYKDLLNYVDSITKKYGNLTHFIFGTDVFVVLAKPEDYKCVLANKNGNYKSSVTKTWEMLLGDGILRTSGAAHRLRRKIIQPLLNLKHLSEYVTFFDTYSNLCVSSIEKNVDGPMFELKPYMVRYTFDIFLVTMMGIQRSEHKREDDELLYWHEKLVKDALYSRTIKPWWLQLEWILPLTENRKQLRIARENILDFIYNITRKAISHTALQDNNEISQRPKPIFTNYWNRVEELRNNVRSKSCEVSDENFLDDARNLFAVIQHNVTEATTFIILMLAMHTEVQEKLREEISVTFNNNKVDAQHLLSMRYFHMVYQETLRLFPIVPIISRQLIGDIKLESCTLPDGCYVMIPIFAIHRNPAYWYKPLEFIPERFSPENSSSRLRYAYIPFGAGHRDCLGQKYAFLSAATIIVNLLRRFRFATTVSNVNDVEITNDIVLRTRNARVSISRI
;
A
#
# COMPACT_ATOMS: atom_id res chain seq x y z
N MET A 1 15.58 0.35 -43.53
CA MET A 1 15.31 0.57 -42.09
C MET A 1 15.36 2.06 -41.72
N HIS A 2 16.37 2.84 -42.13
CA HIS A 2 16.45 4.28 -41.82
C HIS A 2 15.37 5.13 -42.51
N ILE A 3 14.95 4.81 -43.74
CA ILE A 3 13.89 5.53 -44.47
C ILE A 3 12.50 5.24 -43.84
N LEU A 4 12.25 4.02 -43.35
CA LEU A 4 11.00 3.65 -42.67
C LEU A 4 10.87 4.36 -41.30
N LEU A 5 11.96 4.48 -40.55
CA LEU A 5 11.99 5.24 -39.30
C LEU A 5 11.83 6.75 -39.54
N ALA A 6 12.44 7.29 -40.58
CA ALA A 6 12.36 8.71 -40.94
C ALA A 6 10.94 9.12 -41.40
N THR A 7 10.14 8.21 -41.92
CA THR A 7 8.75 8.49 -42.35
C THR A 7 7.71 8.14 -41.30
N ILE A 8 7.87 7.03 -40.60
CA ILE A 8 6.89 6.58 -39.59
C ILE A 8 6.91 7.45 -38.32
N VAL A 9 8.09 7.87 -37.85
CA VAL A 9 8.19 8.70 -36.65
C VAL A 9 7.49 10.06 -36.83
N PRO A 10 7.70 10.83 -37.93
CA PRO A 10 6.96 12.07 -38.15
C PRO A 10 5.46 11.88 -38.33
N ILE A 11 5.02 10.78 -38.99
CA ILE A 11 3.59 10.48 -39.15
C ILE A 11 2.94 10.15 -37.80
N LEU A 12 3.60 9.35 -36.99
CA LEU A 12 3.10 9.07 -35.60
C LEU A 12 3.12 10.34 -34.76
N LEU A 13 4.10 11.19 -34.89
CA LEU A 13 4.16 12.50 -34.23
C LEU A 13 3.03 13.43 -34.72
N MET A 14 2.76 13.48 -36.02
CA MET A 14 1.63 14.24 -36.57
C MET A 14 0.27 13.71 -36.03
N ILE A 15 0.06 12.40 -36.08
CA ILE A 15 -1.18 11.77 -35.53
C ILE A 15 -1.32 12.09 -34.05
N PHE A 16 -0.24 12.06 -33.30
CA PHE A 16 -0.23 12.44 -31.90
C PHE A 16 -0.58 13.92 -31.70
N ILE A 17 0.03 14.81 -32.47
CA ILE A 17 -0.20 16.26 -32.43
C ILE A 17 -1.65 16.61 -32.83
N PHE A 18 -2.22 15.94 -33.83
CA PHE A 18 -3.60 16.18 -34.27
C PHE A 18 -4.65 15.65 -33.28
N LYS A 19 -4.34 14.61 -32.51
CA LYS A 19 -5.25 14.05 -31.48
C LYS A 19 -5.18 14.78 -30.14
N VAL A 20 -4.14 15.55 -29.88
CA VAL A 20 -3.95 16.22 -28.58
C VAL A 20 -4.45 17.66 -28.67
N ASN A 21 -5.30 18.05 -27.74
CA ASN A 21 -5.80 19.41 -27.61
C ASN A 21 -4.63 20.39 -27.38
N ARG A 22 -4.62 21.53 -28.07
CA ARG A 22 -3.56 22.58 -27.93
C ARG A 22 -3.31 22.99 -26.47
N LYS A 23 -4.34 22.99 -25.62
CA LYS A 23 -4.20 23.27 -24.18
C LYS A 23 -3.36 22.21 -23.46
N GLU A 24 -3.54 20.94 -23.81
CA GLU A 24 -2.77 19.84 -23.20
C GLU A 24 -1.30 19.87 -23.66
N ILE A 25 -1.05 20.22 -24.92
CA ILE A 25 0.33 20.39 -25.43
C ILE A 25 1.02 21.54 -24.69
N TYR A 26 0.35 22.69 -24.56
CA TYR A 26 0.91 23.83 -23.82
C TYR A 26 1.21 23.49 -22.35
N LYS A 27 0.28 22.79 -21.69
CA LYS A 27 0.43 22.32 -20.32
C LYS A 27 1.62 21.35 -20.18
N LEU A 28 1.72 20.38 -21.11
CA LEU A 28 2.85 19.45 -21.14
C LEU A 28 4.18 20.17 -21.32
N LYS A 29 4.26 21.10 -22.28
CA LYS A 29 5.46 21.93 -22.53
C LYS A 29 5.85 22.69 -21.26
N ARG A 30 4.93 23.41 -20.64
CA ARG A 30 5.16 24.16 -19.38
C ARG A 30 5.70 23.26 -18.26
N ASN A 31 5.12 22.05 -18.11
CA ASN A 31 5.54 21.10 -17.07
C ASN A 31 6.94 20.55 -17.34
N LEU A 32 7.30 20.28 -18.60
CA LEU A 32 8.64 19.83 -18.98
C LEU A 32 9.66 20.95 -18.76
N GLU A 33 9.39 22.16 -19.22
CA GLU A 33 10.25 23.33 -19.02
C GLU A 33 10.50 23.56 -17.54
N PHE A 34 9.45 23.51 -16.71
CA PHE A 34 9.59 23.65 -15.27
C PHE A 34 10.42 22.52 -14.66
N ALA A 35 10.11 21.24 -14.99
CA ALA A 35 10.82 20.11 -14.42
C ALA A 35 12.32 20.15 -14.78
N PHE A 36 12.65 20.45 -16.04
CA PHE A 36 14.05 20.57 -16.47
C PHE A 36 14.76 21.84 -16.01
N SER A 37 14.05 22.83 -15.47
CA SER A 37 14.68 23.97 -14.76
C SER A 37 15.17 23.61 -13.35
N LEU A 38 14.68 22.49 -12.78
CA LEU A 38 15.10 21.99 -11.48
C LEU A 38 16.40 21.19 -11.59
N PRO A 39 17.20 21.09 -10.52
CA PRO A 39 18.34 20.18 -10.46
C PRO A 39 17.90 18.74 -10.78
N GLY A 40 18.72 18.01 -11.53
CA GLY A 40 18.37 16.63 -11.86
C GLY A 40 19.34 16.02 -12.87
N ALA A 41 19.06 14.78 -13.28
CA ALA A 41 19.84 14.12 -14.31
C ALA A 41 19.55 14.73 -15.70
N SER A 42 20.56 14.80 -16.57
CA SER A 42 20.35 15.22 -17.95
C SER A 42 19.34 14.31 -18.65
N ILE A 43 18.70 14.79 -19.72
CA ILE A 43 17.70 14.02 -20.48
C ILE A 43 18.27 12.66 -20.92
N LEU A 44 19.50 12.66 -21.44
CA LEU A 44 20.16 11.42 -21.88
C LEU A 44 20.43 10.47 -20.71
N SER A 45 20.95 11.01 -19.59
CA SER A 45 21.18 10.22 -18.37
C SER A 45 19.86 9.68 -17.81
N SER A 46 18.81 10.48 -17.79
CA SER A 46 17.48 10.06 -17.34
C SER A 46 16.90 8.95 -18.22
N PHE A 47 17.11 9.01 -19.52
CA PHE A 47 16.69 7.97 -20.44
C PHE A 47 17.43 6.64 -20.17
N VAL A 48 18.75 6.68 -20.02
CA VAL A 48 19.58 5.50 -19.69
C VAL A 48 19.16 4.93 -18.33
N ASN A 49 18.97 5.77 -17.33
CA ASN A 49 18.52 5.35 -16.00
C ASN A 49 17.11 4.73 -16.02
N SER A 50 16.19 5.27 -16.82
CA SER A 50 14.87 4.70 -17.01
C SER A 50 14.92 3.30 -17.64
N LEU A 51 15.83 3.06 -18.57
CA LEU A 51 16.06 1.73 -19.13
C LEU A 51 16.67 0.78 -18.10
N GLN A 52 17.65 1.24 -17.32
CA GLN A 52 18.24 0.43 -16.24
C GLN A 52 17.19 0.03 -15.19
N ILE A 53 16.34 0.96 -14.76
CA ILE A 53 15.24 0.68 -13.85
C ILE A 53 14.22 -0.28 -14.49
N ALA A 54 13.93 -0.13 -15.78
CA ALA A 54 13.03 -1.04 -16.50
C ALA A 54 13.59 -2.47 -16.59
N CYS A 55 14.91 -2.61 -16.65
CA CYS A 55 15.60 -3.91 -16.65
C CYS A 55 15.77 -4.48 -15.23
N ASN A 56 16.01 -3.61 -14.24
CA ASN A 56 16.21 -3.99 -12.85
C ASN A 56 15.37 -3.13 -11.90
N TYR A 57 14.04 -3.33 -11.94
CA TYR A 57 13.06 -2.55 -11.17
C TYR A 57 13.24 -2.62 -9.65
N LYS A 58 14.04 -3.57 -9.16
CA LYS A 58 14.32 -3.73 -7.72
C LYS A 58 15.13 -2.56 -7.16
N ASP A 59 15.84 -1.84 -8.02
CA ASP A 59 16.72 -0.75 -7.61
C ASP A 59 16.04 0.63 -7.60
N LEU A 60 14.74 0.71 -7.90
CA LEU A 60 14.01 1.98 -7.95
C LEU A 60 14.16 2.80 -6.66
N LEU A 61 14.05 2.16 -5.49
CA LEU A 61 14.16 2.88 -4.21
C LEU A 61 15.57 3.44 -3.99
N ASN A 62 16.58 2.64 -4.27
CA ASN A 62 17.99 3.06 -4.16
C ASN A 62 18.29 4.18 -5.16
N TYR A 63 17.73 4.08 -6.36
CA TYR A 63 17.89 5.12 -7.36
C TYR A 63 17.23 6.43 -6.93
N VAL A 64 15.98 6.41 -6.46
CA VAL A 64 15.28 7.61 -5.97
C VAL A 64 16.00 8.22 -4.77
N ASP A 65 16.51 7.40 -3.85
CA ASP A 65 17.34 7.88 -2.72
C ASP A 65 18.63 8.53 -3.22
N SER A 66 19.30 7.93 -4.22
CA SER A 66 20.54 8.48 -4.80
C SER A 66 20.34 9.84 -5.48
N ILE A 67 19.24 10.02 -6.22
CA ILE A 67 18.98 11.31 -6.87
C ILE A 67 18.63 12.41 -5.86
N THR A 68 17.91 12.09 -4.79
CA THR A 68 17.62 13.06 -3.73
C THR A 68 18.90 13.47 -2.98
N LYS A 69 19.81 12.54 -2.73
CA LYS A 69 21.13 12.83 -2.15
C LYS A 69 22.02 13.66 -3.07
N LYS A 70 21.99 13.38 -4.36
CA LYS A 70 22.85 14.04 -5.36
C LYS A 70 22.36 15.42 -5.77
N TYR A 71 21.06 15.58 -6.00
CA TYR A 71 20.47 16.77 -6.60
C TYR A 71 19.64 17.61 -5.60
N GLY A 72 19.41 17.09 -4.38
CA GLY A 72 18.68 17.78 -3.33
C GLY A 72 17.21 17.39 -3.22
N ASN A 73 16.51 18.07 -2.32
CA ASN A 73 15.14 17.73 -1.91
C ASN A 73 14.05 18.11 -2.94
N LEU A 74 14.40 18.97 -3.91
CA LEU A 74 13.54 19.39 -5.01
C LEU A 74 14.28 19.11 -6.32
N THR A 75 13.91 18.07 -7.00
CA THR A 75 14.60 17.58 -8.21
C THR A 75 13.60 16.99 -9.19
N HIS A 76 14.01 16.78 -10.43
CA HIS A 76 13.19 16.06 -11.38
C HIS A 76 13.64 14.61 -11.58
N PHE A 77 12.72 13.77 -11.99
CA PHE A 77 12.93 12.35 -12.25
C PHE A 77 12.04 11.86 -13.39
N ILE A 78 12.59 11.11 -14.32
CA ILE A 78 11.84 10.47 -15.39
C ILE A 78 11.50 9.04 -14.98
N PHE A 79 10.21 8.72 -15.01
CA PHE A 79 9.69 7.40 -14.66
C PHE A 79 8.70 6.92 -15.73
N GLY A 80 9.08 5.88 -16.44
CA GLY A 80 8.33 5.43 -17.60
C GLY A 80 8.30 6.50 -18.71
N THR A 81 7.14 7.06 -18.95
CA THR A 81 6.94 8.16 -19.93
C THR A 81 6.80 9.53 -19.30
N ASP A 82 6.68 9.57 -17.98
CA ASP A 82 6.32 10.78 -17.28
C ASP A 82 7.51 11.41 -16.56
N VAL A 83 7.51 12.72 -16.51
CA VAL A 83 8.47 13.49 -15.72
C VAL A 83 7.83 13.86 -14.41
N PHE A 84 8.47 13.45 -13.32
CA PHE A 84 8.06 13.73 -11.96
C PHE A 84 8.95 14.78 -11.32
N VAL A 85 8.34 15.68 -10.56
CA VAL A 85 9.04 16.52 -9.59
C VAL A 85 9.08 15.78 -8.28
N VAL A 86 10.27 15.48 -7.79
CA VAL A 86 10.50 14.80 -6.51
C VAL A 86 10.53 15.84 -5.40
N LEU A 87 9.67 15.65 -4.40
CA LEU A 87 9.58 16.47 -3.19
C LEU A 87 10.00 15.64 -1.98
N ALA A 88 11.20 15.88 -1.46
CA ALA A 88 11.73 15.20 -0.28
C ALA A 88 11.78 16.10 0.97
N LYS A 89 11.49 17.41 0.86
CA LYS A 89 11.38 18.34 1.99
C LYS A 89 9.97 18.31 2.57
N PRO A 90 9.79 18.06 3.89
CA PRO A 90 8.48 17.97 4.55
C PRO A 90 7.56 19.17 4.32
N GLU A 91 8.10 20.37 4.32
CA GLU A 91 7.37 21.61 4.12
C GLU A 91 6.77 21.69 2.71
N ASP A 92 7.51 21.24 1.69
CA ASP A 92 7.09 21.29 0.29
C ASP A 92 5.94 20.29 0.02
N TYR A 93 6.14 19.00 0.36
CA TYR A 93 5.08 18.03 0.09
C TYR A 93 3.87 18.17 1.02
N LYS A 94 4.02 18.81 2.20
CA LYS A 94 2.88 19.23 3.01
C LYS A 94 1.96 20.15 2.23
N CYS A 95 2.51 21.13 1.51
CA CYS A 95 1.73 22.04 0.67
C CYS A 95 0.91 21.28 -0.38
N VAL A 96 1.48 20.23 -0.98
CA VAL A 96 0.79 19.37 -1.96
C VAL A 96 -0.27 18.49 -1.32
N LEU A 97 0.08 17.77 -0.25
CA LEU A 97 -0.81 16.77 0.37
C LEU A 97 -2.01 17.41 1.09
N ALA A 98 -1.86 18.60 1.64
CA ALA A 98 -2.92 19.34 2.28
C ALA A 98 -3.82 20.10 1.30
N ASN A 99 -3.38 20.30 0.05
CA ASN A 99 -4.11 21.08 -0.95
C ASN A 99 -5.10 20.19 -1.72
N LYS A 100 -6.30 20.72 -1.99
CA LYS A 100 -7.33 20.05 -2.82
C LYS A 100 -6.81 19.77 -4.23
N ASN A 101 -5.98 20.66 -4.77
CA ASN A 101 -5.38 20.52 -6.09
C ASN A 101 -4.31 19.41 -6.16
N GLY A 102 -3.76 18.99 -5.03
CA GLY A 102 -2.80 17.87 -4.92
C GLY A 102 -3.44 16.50 -4.65
N ASN A 103 -4.76 16.35 -4.81
CA ASN A 103 -5.48 15.13 -4.45
C ASN A 103 -5.70 14.14 -5.60
N TYR A 104 -5.22 14.45 -6.79
CA TYR A 104 -5.42 13.58 -7.95
C TYR A 104 -4.30 12.55 -8.06
N LYS A 105 -4.65 11.36 -8.51
CA LYS A 105 -3.71 10.29 -8.76
C LYS A 105 -2.93 10.55 -10.03
N SER A 106 -1.63 10.19 -10.03
CA SER A 106 -0.79 10.31 -11.22
C SER A 106 -1.11 9.22 -12.25
N SER A 107 -0.58 9.39 -13.45
CA SER A 107 -0.64 8.42 -14.56
C SER A 107 -0.23 7.00 -14.19
N VAL A 108 0.71 6.84 -13.26
CA VAL A 108 1.15 5.54 -12.72
C VAL A 108 -0.03 4.64 -12.34
N THR A 109 -1.10 5.21 -11.78
CA THR A 109 -2.26 4.42 -11.37
C THR A 109 -3.16 3.98 -12.54
N LYS A 110 -2.97 4.51 -13.75
CA LYS A 110 -3.73 4.08 -14.93
C LYS A 110 -3.41 2.66 -15.34
N THR A 111 -2.16 2.25 -15.23
CA THR A 111 -1.74 0.87 -15.55
C THR A 111 -2.39 -0.16 -14.65
N TRP A 112 -2.88 0.25 -13.46
CA TRP A 112 -3.50 -0.62 -12.47
C TRP A 112 -5.00 -0.82 -12.66
N GLU A 113 -5.62 -0.11 -13.61
CA GLU A 113 -7.04 -0.22 -13.94
C GLU A 113 -7.44 -1.65 -14.27
N MET A 114 -6.57 -2.35 -14.96
CA MET A 114 -6.81 -3.74 -15.37
C MET A 114 -7.08 -4.70 -14.19
N LEU A 115 -6.47 -4.46 -13.02
CA LEU A 115 -6.67 -5.27 -11.81
C LEU A 115 -7.65 -4.62 -10.83
N LEU A 116 -7.51 -3.32 -10.61
CA LEU A 116 -8.20 -2.60 -9.54
C LEU A 116 -9.51 -1.94 -10.00
N GLY A 117 -9.77 -1.89 -11.31
CA GLY A 117 -10.90 -1.15 -11.84
C GLY A 117 -10.83 0.34 -11.47
N ASP A 118 -11.99 0.99 -11.37
CA ASP A 118 -12.10 2.40 -10.96
C ASP A 118 -12.57 2.54 -9.49
N GLY A 119 -11.95 1.76 -8.60
CA GLY A 119 -12.23 1.79 -7.16
C GLY A 119 -11.61 2.98 -6.42
N ILE A 120 -11.83 3.06 -5.11
CA ILE A 120 -11.45 4.19 -4.23
C ILE A 120 -9.96 4.52 -4.28
N LEU A 121 -9.10 3.55 -4.53
CA LEU A 121 -7.64 3.76 -4.62
C LEU A 121 -7.28 4.62 -5.84
N ARG A 122 -7.97 4.45 -6.97
CA ARG A 122 -7.71 5.12 -8.25
C ARG A 122 -8.51 6.39 -8.46
N THR A 123 -9.78 6.39 -8.05
CA THR A 123 -10.67 7.55 -8.25
C THR A 123 -10.12 8.82 -7.65
N SER A 124 -10.50 9.96 -8.22
CA SER A 124 -10.07 11.27 -7.80
C SER A 124 -11.27 12.24 -7.71
N GLY A 125 -11.06 13.43 -7.18
CA GLY A 125 -12.08 14.47 -7.16
C GLY A 125 -13.34 14.12 -6.36
N ALA A 126 -14.51 14.34 -6.95
CA ALA A 126 -15.81 14.15 -6.29
C ALA A 126 -16.11 12.68 -6.01
N ALA A 127 -15.82 11.79 -6.97
CA ALA A 127 -16.05 10.35 -6.82
C ALA A 127 -15.26 9.76 -5.64
N HIS A 128 -13.98 10.12 -5.49
CA HIS A 128 -13.22 9.72 -4.31
C HIS A 128 -13.80 10.25 -3.01
N ARG A 129 -14.19 11.53 -2.97
CA ARG A 129 -14.76 12.13 -1.75
C ARG A 129 -16.03 11.43 -1.32
N LEU A 130 -16.92 11.10 -2.28
CA LEU A 130 -18.15 10.36 -1.99
C LEU A 130 -17.85 8.98 -1.41
N ARG A 131 -17.04 8.17 -2.08
CA ARG A 131 -16.68 6.82 -1.61
C ARG A 131 -16.01 6.85 -0.25
N ARG A 132 -15.06 7.79 -0.05
CA ARG A 132 -14.41 7.99 1.24
C ARG A 132 -15.42 8.33 2.34
N LYS A 133 -16.40 9.18 2.06
CA LYS A 133 -17.47 9.55 3.02
C LYS A 133 -18.31 8.35 3.45
N ILE A 134 -18.49 7.38 2.55
CA ILE A 134 -19.25 6.15 2.85
C ILE A 134 -18.40 5.14 3.61
N ILE A 135 -17.15 4.88 3.16
CA ILE A 135 -16.32 3.80 3.69
C ILE A 135 -15.64 4.21 5.02
N GLN A 136 -15.16 5.44 5.15
CA GLN A 136 -14.39 5.88 6.32
C GLN A 136 -15.08 5.67 7.67
N PRO A 137 -16.40 5.90 7.83
CA PRO A 137 -17.09 5.62 9.09
C PRO A 137 -17.12 4.13 9.48
N LEU A 138 -17.04 3.22 8.49
CA LEU A 138 -17.03 1.77 8.73
C LEU A 138 -15.67 1.27 9.26
N LEU A 139 -14.63 2.07 9.08
CA LEU A 139 -13.25 1.81 9.54
C LEU A 139 -12.88 2.66 10.77
N ASN A 140 -13.86 3.16 11.52
CA ASN A 140 -13.60 3.85 12.78
C ASN A 140 -13.31 2.84 13.93
N LEU A 141 -12.71 3.33 15.01
CA LEU A 141 -12.32 2.46 16.14
C LEU A 141 -13.51 1.75 16.77
N LYS A 142 -14.68 2.40 16.87
CA LYS A 142 -15.87 1.80 17.49
C LYS A 142 -16.28 0.53 16.75
N HIS A 143 -16.39 0.59 15.41
CA HIS A 143 -16.72 -0.58 14.61
C HIS A 143 -15.58 -1.61 14.60
N LEU A 144 -14.33 -1.15 14.45
CA LEU A 144 -13.18 -2.06 14.39
C LEU A 144 -12.94 -2.81 15.71
N SER A 145 -13.33 -2.24 16.86
CA SER A 145 -13.24 -2.93 18.15
C SER A 145 -14.04 -4.23 18.18
N GLU A 146 -15.17 -4.27 17.49
CA GLU A 146 -16.01 -5.46 17.38
C GLU A 146 -15.36 -6.61 16.62
N TYR A 147 -14.44 -6.28 15.69
CA TYR A 147 -13.73 -7.28 14.87
C TYR A 147 -12.48 -7.84 15.54
N VAL A 148 -12.02 -7.30 16.68
CA VAL A 148 -10.83 -7.79 17.39
C VAL A 148 -11.01 -9.25 17.80
N THR A 149 -12.20 -9.68 18.11
CA THR A 149 -12.50 -11.10 18.40
C THR A 149 -12.21 -12.03 17.22
N PHE A 150 -12.44 -11.57 15.99
CA PHE A 150 -12.06 -12.32 14.78
C PHE A 150 -10.55 -12.30 14.59
N PHE A 151 -9.89 -11.14 14.75
CA PHE A 151 -8.44 -11.07 14.69
C PHE A 151 -7.80 -12.02 15.70
N ASP A 152 -8.31 -12.08 16.94
CA ASP A 152 -7.83 -12.97 17.98
C ASP A 152 -8.04 -14.45 17.60
N THR A 153 -9.24 -14.82 17.13
CA THR A 153 -9.55 -16.19 16.72
C THR A 153 -8.59 -16.67 15.61
N TYR A 154 -8.44 -15.89 14.53
CA TYR A 154 -7.61 -16.29 13.41
C TYR A 154 -6.11 -16.16 13.68
N SER A 155 -5.69 -15.26 14.56
CA SER A 155 -4.31 -15.20 15.03
C SER A 155 -3.94 -16.44 15.85
N ASN A 156 -4.83 -16.95 16.70
CA ASN A 156 -4.61 -18.19 17.45
C ASN A 156 -4.51 -19.41 16.50
N LEU A 157 -5.28 -19.45 15.42
CA LEU A 157 -5.12 -20.48 14.37
C LEU A 157 -3.77 -20.37 13.67
N CYS A 158 -3.30 -19.16 13.40
CA CYS A 158 -1.97 -18.92 12.85
C CYS A 158 -0.88 -19.37 13.81
N VAL A 159 -0.97 -19.01 15.09
CA VAL A 159 -0.06 -19.43 16.16
C VAL A 159 0.03 -20.96 16.24
N SER A 160 -1.10 -21.67 16.24
CA SER A 160 -1.14 -23.14 16.23
C SER A 160 -0.48 -23.73 14.96
N SER A 161 -0.59 -23.04 13.82
CA SER A 161 0.06 -23.48 12.58
C SER A 161 1.58 -23.30 12.61
N ILE A 162 2.07 -22.28 13.31
CA ILE A 162 3.50 -21.98 13.47
C ILE A 162 4.15 -22.91 14.52
N GLU A 163 3.38 -23.39 15.50
CA GLU A 163 3.86 -24.18 16.64
C GLU A 163 4.65 -25.43 16.20
N LYS A 164 4.35 -26.01 15.06
CA LYS A 164 5.09 -27.16 14.51
C LYS A 164 6.56 -26.88 14.20
N ASN A 165 6.97 -25.61 14.12
CA ASN A 165 8.34 -25.20 13.85
C ASN A 165 9.14 -24.88 15.14
N VAL A 166 8.55 -25.11 16.33
CA VAL A 166 9.22 -24.88 17.61
C VAL A 166 10.47 -25.78 17.72
N ASP A 167 11.58 -25.15 18.09
CA ASP A 167 12.91 -25.79 18.23
C ASP A 167 13.39 -26.48 16.94
N GLY A 168 12.74 -26.18 15.82
CA GLY A 168 13.11 -26.67 14.48
C GLY A 168 14.05 -25.72 13.74
N PRO A 169 14.36 -26.03 12.47
CA PRO A 169 15.16 -25.15 11.63
C PRO A 169 14.43 -23.86 11.31
N MET A 170 15.18 -22.83 10.90
CA MET A 170 14.60 -21.56 10.44
C MET A 170 13.63 -21.79 9.28
N PHE A 171 12.46 -21.16 9.37
CA PHE A 171 11.39 -21.27 8.38
C PHE A 171 10.99 -19.88 7.83
N GLU A 172 10.36 -19.86 6.67
CA GLU A 172 9.77 -18.65 6.11
C GLU A 172 8.51 -18.24 6.86
N LEU A 173 8.49 -17.01 7.37
CA LEU A 173 7.35 -16.46 8.11
C LEU A 173 6.19 -16.04 7.20
N LYS A 174 6.49 -15.55 6.00
CA LYS A 174 5.53 -14.93 5.10
C LYS A 174 4.30 -15.79 4.77
N PRO A 175 4.40 -17.11 4.46
CA PRO A 175 3.22 -17.93 4.17
C PRO A 175 2.18 -17.95 5.31
N TYR A 176 2.64 -17.92 6.56
CA TYR A 176 1.75 -17.88 7.73
C TYR A 176 1.04 -16.52 7.84
N MET A 177 1.76 -15.42 7.57
CA MET A 177 1.17 -14.07 7.62
C MET A 177 0.19 -13.85 6.45
N VAL A 178 0.51 -14.32 5.24
CA VAL A 178 -0.41 -14.30 4.10
C VAL A 178 -1.73 -14.98 4.46
N ARG A 179 -1.64 -16.16 5.06
CA ARG A 179 -2.82 -16.92 5.44
C ARG A 179 -3.65 -16.23 6.51
N TYR A 180 -3.01 -15.73 7.56
CA TYR A 180 -3.68 -14.98 8.61
C TYR A 180 -4.44 -13.76 8.06
N THR A 181 -3.76 -12.97 7.24
CA THR A 181 -4.35 -11.75 6.68
C THR A 181 -5.47 -12.02 5.68
N PHE A 182 -5.38 -13.14 4.96
CA PHE A 182 -6.45 -13.59 4.07
C PHE A 182 -7.69 -14.02 4.87
N ASP A 183 -7.51 -14.85 5.89
CA ASP A 183 -8.60 -15.31 6.77
C ASP A 183 -9.32 -14.12 7.43
N ILE A 184 -8.57 -13.14 7.99
CA ILE A 184 -9.21 -11.96 8.62
C ILE A 184 -9.90 -11.06 7.58
N PHE A 185 -9.37 -10.96 6.37
CA PHE A 185 -10.04 -10.25 5.29
C PHE A 185 -11.40 -10.88 4.96
N LEU A 186 -11.42 -12.20 4.74
CA LEU A 186 -12.65 -12.91 4.41
C LEU A 186 -13.72 -12.73 5.50
N VAL A 187 -13.37 -12.90 6.76
CA VAL A 187 -14.35 -12.84 7.84
C VAL A 187 -14.81 -11.43 8.17
N THR A 188 -13.88 -10.45 8.22
CA THR A 188 -14.23 -9.08 8.66
C THR A 188 -14.80 -8.23 7.52
N MET A 189 -14.29 -8.41 6.30
CA MET A 189 -14.75 -7.65 5.15
C MET A 189 -15.94 -8.31 4.48
N MET A 190 -15.90 -9.63 4.23
CA MET A 190 -16.89 -10.36 3.44
C MET A 190 -17.86 -11.22 4.27
N GLY A 191 -17.57 -11.47 5.55
CA GLY A 191 -18.41 -12.33 6.42
C GLY A 191 -18.30 -13.82 6.12
N ILE A 192 -17.28 -14.23 5.37
CA ILE A 192 -17.06 -15.62 4.96
C ILE A 192 -16.15 -16.30 5.96
N GLN A 193 -16.57 -17.43 6.52
CA GLN A 193 -15.76 -18.22 7.44
C GLN A 193 -14.80 -19.14 6.67
N ARG A 194 -13.68 -19.48 7.32
CA ARG A 194 -12.67 -20.36 6.73
C ARG A 194 -13.18 -21.74 6.31
N SER A 195 -14.18 -22.28 7.03
CA SER A 195 -14.83 -23.55 6.69
C SER A 195 -15.58 -23.51 5.36
N GLU A 196 -15.92 -22.32 4.88
CA GLU A 196 -16.67 -22.09 3.63
C GLU A 196 -15.75 -21.89 2.42
N HIS A 197 -14.41 -21.90 2.64
CA HIS A 197 -13.42 -21.62 1.61
C HIS A 197 -12.37 -22.75 1.54
N LYS A 198 -12.08 -23.24 0.33
CA LYS A 198 -11.12 -24.32 0.12
C LYS A 198 -9.68 -23.79 0.20
N ARG A 199 -8.81 -24.52 0.90
CA ARG A 199 -7.41 -24.13 1.15
C ARG A 199 -6.56 -24.04 -0.11
N GLU A 200 -6.83 -24.88 -1.09
CA GLU A 200 -6.10 -24.94 -2.37
C GLU A 200 -6.31 -23.66 -3.19
N ASP A 201 -7.48 -23.02 -3.04
CA ASP A 201 -7.79 -21.76 -3.73
C ASP A 201 -6.95 -20.59 -3.20
N ASP A 202 -6.55 -20.61 -1.93
CA ASP A 202 -5.76 -19.52 -1.31
C ASP A 202 -4.37 -19.40 -1.91
N GLU A 203 -3.69 -20.52 -2.12
CA GLU A 203 -2.34 -20.55 -2.68
C GLU A 203 -2.36 -20.16 -4.16
N LEU A 204 -3.32 -20.67 -4.89
CA LEU A 204 -3.52 -20.33 -6.30
C LEU A 204 -3.80 -18.82 -6.48
N LEU A 205 -4.67 -18.24 -5.64
CA LEU A 205 -4.97 -16.82 -5.66
C LEU A 205 -3.75 -15.95 -5.34
N TYR A 206 -2.96 -16.35 -4.35
CA TYR A 206 -1.72 -15.65 -4.01
C TYR A 206 -0.75 -15.61 -5.20
N TRP A 207 -0.55 -16.73 -5.88
CA TRP A 207 0.33 -16.80 -7.05
C TRP A 207 -0.22 -16.01 -8.24
N HIS A 208 -1.54 -16.07 -8.49
CA HIS A 208 -2.18 -15.28 -9.54
C HIS A 208 -2.06 -13.79 -9.26
N GLU A 209 -2.32 -13.37 -8.04
CA GLU A 209 -2.20 -11.96 -7.66
C GLU A 209 -0.76 -11.45 -7.79
N LYS A 210 0.22 -12.26 -7.38
CA LYS A 210 1.63 -11.95 -7.56
C LYS A 210 1.97 -11.78 -9.04
N LEU A 211 1.56 -12.71 -9.89
CA LEU A 211 1.83 -12.64 -11.33
C LEU A 211 1.25 -11.36 -11.95
N VAL A 212 0.01 -11.03 -11.62
CA VAL A 212 -0.64 -9.82 -12.15
C VAL A 212 0.05 -8.56 -11.63
N LYS A 213 0.43 -8.52 -10.35
CA LYS A 213 1.14 -7.38 -9.76
C LYS A 213 2.52 -7.17 -10.38
N ASP A 214 3.28 -8.23 -10.55
CA ASP A 214 4.61 -8.16 -11.18
C ASP A 214 4.49 -7.63 -12.62
N ALA A 215 3.49 -8.06 -13.37
CA ALA A 215 3.23 -7.56 -14.72
C ALA A 215 2.81 -6.08 -14.72
N LEU A 216 1.89 -5.68 -13.84
CA LEU A 216 1.44 -4.29 -13.72
C LEU A 216 2.58 -3.35 -13.31
N TYR A 217 3.40 -3.80 -12.36
CA TYR A 217 4.57 -3.04 -11.94
C TYR A 217 5.58 -2.91 -13.08
N SER A 218 5.88 -4.00 -13.77
CA SER A 218 6.74 -4.00 -14.95
C SER A 218 6.24 -3.01 -16.01
N ARG A 219 4.93 -3.00 -16.30
CA ARG A 219 4.33 -2.03 -17.24
C ARG A 219 4.44 -0.60 -16.77
N THR A 220 4.29 -0.35 -15.46
CA THR A 220 4.36 0.99 -14.87
C THR A 220 5.74 1.63 -15.08
N ILE A 221 6.82 0.85 -14.98
CA ILE A 221 8.20 1.34 -15.07
C ILE A 221 8.79 1.27 -16.48
N LYS A 222 8.21 0.47 -17.38
CA LYS A 222 8.70 0.37 -18.76
C LYS A 222 8.38 1.64 -19.56
N PRO A 223 9.31 2.10 -20.41
CA PRO A 223 9.03 3.14 -21.40
C PRO A 223 7.83 2.78 -22.29
N TRP A 224 7.08 3.79 -22.71
CA TRP A 224 5.84 3.60 -23.47
C TRP A 224 5.99 2.72 -24.73
N TRP A 225 7.14 2.78 -25.44
CA TRP A 225 7.37 1.97 -26.62
C TRP A 225 7.48 0.46 -26.33
N LEU A 226 7.90 0.08 -25.11
CA LEU A 226 7.87 -1.31 -24.65
C LEU A 226 6.47 -1.74 -24.18
N GLN A 227 5.54 -0.81 -24.04
CA GLN A 227 4.14 -1.06 -23.68
C GLN A 227 3.21 -1.17 -24.89
N LEU A 228 3.74 -1.01 -26.11
CA LEU A 228 2.95 -1.15 -27.33
C LEU A 228 2.40 -2.56 -27.45
N GLU A 229 1.14 -2.69 -27.88
CA GLU A 229 0.41 -3.96 -27.90
C GLU A 229 1.09 -5.06 -28.72
N TRP A 230 1.86 -4.70 -29.72
CA TRP A 230 2.62 -5.64 -30.56
C TRP A 230 3.99 -6.04 -29.95
N ILE A 231 4.53 -5.28 -28.99
CA ILE A 231 5.76 -5.60 -28.25
C ILE A 231 5.48 -6.39 -26.98
N LEU A 232 4.37 -6.11 -26.28
CA LEU A 232 4.00 -6.78 -25.04
C LEU A 232 4.03 -8.32 -25.11
N PRO A 233 3.59 -8.99 -26.21
CA PRO A 233 3.68 -10.45 -26.30
C PRO A 233 5.10 -11.01 -26.23
N LEU A 234 6.11 -10.21 -26.59
CA LEU A 234 7.52 -10.59 -26.52
C LEU A 234 8.09 -10.52 -25.11
N THR A 235 7.44 -9.76 -24.21
CA THR A 235 7.94 -9.48 -22.87
C THR A 235 7.05 -10.04 -21.75
N GLU A 236 5.87 -10.55 -22.08
CA GLU A 236 4.87 -11.01 -21.11
C GLU A 236 4.14 -12.26 -21.61
N ASN A 237 3.88 -13.20 -20.71
CA ASN A 237 2.98 -14.32 -20.98
C ASN A 237 1.52 -13.87 -20.85
N ARG A 238 0.96 -13.27 -21.91
CA ARG A 238 -0.40 -12.72 -21.92
C ARG A 238 -1.46 -13.77 -21.57
N LYS A 239 -1.28 -15.02 -21.95
CA LYS A 239 -2.26 -16.10 -21.67
C LYS A 239 -2.34 -16.36 -20.18
N GLN A 240 -1.18 -16.55 -19.51
CA GLN A 240 -1.15 -16.78 -18.07
C GLN A 240 -1.64 -15.55 -17.29
N LEU A 241 -1.25 -14.34 -17.73
CA LEU A 241 -1.69 -13.10 -17.10
C LEU A 241 -3.21 -12.91 -17.18
N ARG A 242 -3.81 -13.25 -18.34
CA ARG A 242 -5.27 -13.19 -18.51
C ARG A 242 -5.98 -14.18 -17.60
N ILE A 243 -5.54 -15.44 -17.58
CA ILE A 243 -6.12 -16.48 -16.72
C ILE A 243 -6.00 -16.08 -15.23
N ALA A 244 -4.82 -15.61 -14.81
CA ALA A 244 -4.62 -15.19 -13.43
C ALA A 244 -5.54 -14.01 -13.05
N ARG A 245 -5.69 -13.03 -13.95
CA ARG A 245 -6.59 -11.90 -13.76
C ARG A 245 -8.05 -12.34 -13.66
N GLU A 246 -8.52 -13.18 -14.60
CA GLU A 246 -9.89 -13.71 -14.63
C GLU A 246 -10.19 -14.44 -13.31
N ASN A 247 -9.32 -15.32 -12.85
CA ASN A 247 -9.49 -16.05 -11.59
C ASN A 247 -9.61 -15.12 -10.37
N ILE A 248 -8.80 -14.05 -10.32
CA ILE A 248 -8.90 -13.06 -9.23
C ILE A 248 -10.25 -12.32 -9.29
N LEU A 249 -10.65 -11.89 -10.48
CA LEU A 249 -11.91 -11.15 -10.66
C LEU A 249 -13.12 -12.01 -10.32
N ASP A 250 -13.14 -13.26 -10.76
CA ASP A 250 -14.21 -14.22 -10.47
C ASP A 250 -14.27 -14.54 -8.98
N PHE A 251 -13.12 -14.73 -8.34
CA PHE A 251 -13.06 -14.91 -6.89
C PHE A 251 -13.68 -13.73 -6.16
N ILE A 252 -13.23 -12.49 -6.43
CA ILE A 252 -13.74 -11.29 -5.76
C ILE A 252 -15.23 -11.10 -6.04
N TYR A 253 -15.68 -11.33 -7.27
CA TYR A 253 -17.09 -11.27 -7.62
C TYR A 253 -17.93 -12.26 -6.79
N ASN A 254 -17.48 -13.52 -6.71
CA ASN A 254 -18.20 -14.57 -5.99
C ASN A 254 -18.27 -14.31 -4.49
N ILE A 255 -17.13 -13.90 -3.84
CA ILE A 255 -17.15 -13.58 -2.40
C ILE A 255 -17.99 -12.33 -2.11
N THR A 256 -17.98 -11.33 -2.99
CA THR A 256 -18.77 -10.12 -2.82
C THR A 256 -20.27 -10.43 -2.95
N ARG A 257 -20.68 -11.26 -3.92
CA ARG A 257 -22.07 -11.73 -4.03
C ARG A 257 -22.52 -12.50 -2.80
N LYS A 258 -21.67 -13.40 -2.27
CA LYS A 258 -21.97 -14.11 -1.01
C LYS A 258 -22.16 -13.14 0.14
N ALA A 259 -21.27 -12.15 0.30
CA ALA A 259 -21.36 -11.14 1.35
C ALA A 259 -22.70 -10.36 1.29
N ILE A 260 -23.18 -10.02 0.10
CA ILE A 260 -24.48 -9.33 -0.10
C ILE A 260 -25.65 -10.28 0.18
N SER A 261 -25.62 -11.52 -0.31
CA SER A 261 -26.72 -12.48 -0.12
C SER A 261 -26.89 -12.91 1.34
N HIS A 262 -25.82 -13.05 2.10
CA HIS A 262 -25.88 -13.32 3.54
C HIS A 262 -26.59 -12.21 4.31
N THR A 263 -26.57 -10.98 3.83
CA THR A 263 -27.30 -9.85 4.42
C THR A 263 -28.81 -10.06 4.37
N ALA A 264 -29.33 -10.49 3.22
CA ALA A 264 -30.77 -10.70 3.02
C ALA A 264 -31.33 -11.83 3.89
N LEU A 265 -30.49 -12.78 4.30
CA LEU A 265 -30.87 -13.91 5.16
C LEU A 265 -30.76 -13.60 6.66
N GLN A 266 -29.83 -12.70 7.05
CA GLN A 266 -29.59 -12.36 8.45
C GLN A 266 -30.58 -11.31 9.00
N ASP A 267 -31.14 -10.44 8.16
CA ASP A 267 -32.17 -9.48 8.58
C ASP A 267 -33.51 -10.17 9.01
N ASN A 268 -33.66 -11.46 8.68
CA ASN A 268 -34.82 -12.27 9.12
C ASN A 268 -34.60 -13.02 10.44
N ASN A 269 -33.39 -13.01 11.01
CA ASN A 269 -33.08 -13.67 12.29
C ASN A 269 -32.43 -12.67 13.24
N GLU A 270 -33.17 -12.17 14.21
CA GLU A 270 -32.76 -11.19 15.25
C GLU A 270 -31.66 -11.67 16.21
N ILE A 271 -31.00 -12.82 16.00
CA ILE A 271 -30.11 -13.46 16.98
C ILE A 271 -28.69 -13.63 16.45
N SER A 272 -28.10 -12.65 15.81
CA SER A 272 -26.65 -12.71 15.56
C SER A 272 -25.90 -11.64 16.35
N GLN A 273 -25.28 -12.02 17.49
CA GLN A 273 -24.35 -11.19 18.27
C GLN A 273 -23.02 -10.88 17.52
N ARG A 274 -22.92 -11.25 16.24
CA ARG A 274 -21.72 -11.06 15.44
C ARG A 274 -21.78 -9.73 14.70
N PRO A 275 -20.65 -8.97 14.64
CA PRO A 275 -20.62 -7.73 13.88
C PRO A 275 -20.88 -8.01 12.39
N LYS A 276 -21.73 -7.20 11.77
CA LYS A 276 -22.01 -7.31 10.31
C LYS A 276 -20.73 -7.02 9.53
N PRO A 277 -20.43 -7.78 8.47
CA PRO A 277 -19.24 -7.57 7.63
C PRO A 277 -19.15 -6.13 7.10
N ILE A 278 -17.95 -5.63 6.94
CA ILE A 278 -17.73 -4.23 6.51
C ILE A 278 -18.34 -3.98 5.13
N PHE A 279 -18.22 -4.95 4.20
CA PHE A 279 -18.82 -4.82 2.86
C PHE A 279 -20.35 -4.87 2.87
N THR A 280 -20.96 -5.63 3.76
CA THR A 280 -22.40 -5.60 3.99
C THR A 280 -22.86 -4.21 4.44
N ASN A 281 -22.18 -3.62 5.43
CA ASN A 281 -22.49 -2.28 5.90
C ASN A 281 -22.24 -1.21 4.81
N TYR A 282 -21.22 -1.42 3.97
CA TYR A 282 -20.94 -0.55 2.82
C TYR A 282 -22.08 -0.62 1.79
N TRP A 283 -22.52 -1.82 1.43
CA TRP A 283 -23.64 -2.05 0.51
C TRP A 283 -24.92 -1.36 0.99
N ASN A 284 -25.30 -1.59 2.25
CA ASN A 284 -26.50 -0.99 2.84
C ASN A 284 -26.46 0.54 2.76
N ARG A 285 -25.32 1.16 3.03
CA ARG A 285 -25.18 2.61 2.89
C ARG A 285 -25.27 3.10 1.45
N VAL A 286 -24.79 2.34 0.49
CA VAL A 286 -24.93 2.66 -0.94
C VAL A 286 -26.39 2.60 -1.34
N GLU A 287 -27.13 1.56 -0.91
CA GLU A 287 -28.57 1.42 -1.16
C GLU A 287 -29.41 2.53 -0.50
N GLU A 288 -29.10 2.89 0.74
CA GLU A 288 -29.74 4.04 1.41
C GLU A 288 -29.57 5.34 0.60
N LEU A 289 -28.37 5.56 0.03
CA LEU A 289 -28.10 6.75 -0.78
C LEU A 289 -28.83 6.70 -2.14
N ARG A 290 -28.96 5.51 -2.74
CA ARG A 290 -29.72 5.30 -3.99
C ARG A 290 -31.21 5.57 -3.81
N ASN A 291 -31.78 5.12 -2.68
CA ASN A 291 -33.20 5.27 -2.37
C ASN A 291 -33.57 6.70 -1.94
N ASN A 292 -32.60 7.50 -1.48
CA ASN A 292 -32.82 8.90 -1.14
C ASN A 292 -32.91 9.78 -2.39
N VAL A 293 -34.10 10.00 -2.90
CA VAL A 293 -34.48 10.69 -4.16
C VAL A 293 -33.85 12.07 -4.36
N ARG A 294 -33.34 12.73 -3.32
CA ARG A 294 -32.74 14.09 -3.38
C ARG A 294 -31.30 14.15 -3.87
N SER A 295 -30.65 13.02 -4.06
CA SER A 295 -29.20 12.94 -4.41
C SER A 295 -28.95 12.34 -5.80
N LYS A 296 -29.69 12.77 -6.83
CA LYS A 296 -29.53 12.28 -8.22
C LYS A 296 -28.15 12.51 -8.89
N SER A 297 -27.20 13.16 -8.20
CA SER A 297 -25.94 13.59 -8.85
C SER A 297 -24.69 12.74 -8.57
N CYS A 298 -24.79 11.68 -7.76
CA CYS A 298 -23.59 10.89 -7.41
C CYS A 298 -23.96 9.42 -7.10
N GLU A 299 -24.21 8.64 -8.12
CA GLU A 299 -24.47 7.21 -7.96
C GLU A 299 -23.15 6.41 -7.87
N VAL A 300 -23.02 5.61 -6.82
CA VAL A 300 -22.05 4.50 -6.79
C VAL A 300 -22.72 3.34 -7.52
N SER A 301 -22.25 2.97 -8.70
CA SER A 301 -22.75 1.83 -9.46
C SER A 301 -22.32 0.51 -8.81
N ASP A 302 -22.96 -0.61 -9.20
CA ASP A 302 -22.55 -1.95 -8.75
C ASP A 302 -21.13 -2.29 -9.18
N GLU A 303 -20.73 -1.83 -10.37
CA GLU A 303 -19.35 -1.98 -10.86
C GLU A 303 -18.38 -1.21 -9.97
N ASN A 304 -18.71 0.02 -9.58
CA ASN A 304 -17.89 0.80 -8.66
C ASN A 304 -17.76 0.13 -7.29
N PHE A 305 -18.82 -0.50 -6.81
CA PHE A 305 -18.81 -1.26 -5.56
C PHE A 305 -17.88 -2.48 -5.65
N LEU A 306 -17.94 -3.24 -6.76
CA LEU A 306 -17.03 -4.35 -7.02
C LEU A 306 -15.58 -3.90 -7.15
N ASP A 307 -15.35 -2.75 -7.78
CA ASP A 307 -14.01 -2.17 -7.90
C ASP A 307 -13.46 -1.75 -6.53
N ASP A 308 -14.30 -1.22 -5.64
CA ASP A 308 -13.90 -0.95 -4.26
C ASP A 308 -13.57 -2.25 -3.51
N ALA A 309 -14.31 -3.35 -3.74
CA ALA A 309 -13.98 -4.67 -3.18
C ALA A 309 -12.61 -5.16 -3.65
N ARG A 310 -12.31 -5.05 -4.95
CA ARG A 310 -11.00 -5.37 -5.55
C ARG A 310 -9.87 -4.55 -4.91
N ASN A 311 -10.10 -3.25 -4.73
CA ASN A 311 -9.13 -2.35 -4.12
C ASN A 311 -8.82 -2.74 -2.68
N LEU A 312 -9.85 -2.99 -1.86
CA LEU A 312 -9.67 -3.34 -0.45
C LEU A 312 -9.03 -4.72 -0.29
N PHE A 313 -9.40 -5.70 -1.11
CA PHE A 313 -8.74 -7.00 -1.14
C PHE A 313 -7.24 -6.85 -1.40
N ALA A 314 -6.87 -6.21 -2.52
CA ALA A 314 -5.48 -6.05 -2.92
C ALA A 314 -4.64 -5.29 -1.89
N VAL A 315 -5.22 -4.29 -1.20
CA VAL A 315 -4.48 -3.45 -0.25
C VAL A 315 -4.37 -4.11 1.12
N ILE A 316 -5.46 -4.67 1.66
CA ILE A 316 -5.47 -5.23 3.03
C ILE A 316 -4.57 -6.45 3.10
N GLN A 317 -4.76 -7.41 2.19
CA GLN A 317 -4.00 -8.65 2.21
C GLN A 317 -2.49 -8.40 2.17
N HIS A 318 -2.01 -7.55 1.24
CA HIS A 318 -0.57 -7.35 1.09
C HIS A 318 0.02 -6.44 2.15
N ASN A 319 -0.62 -5.30 2.44
CA ASN A 319 -0.02 -4.31 3.32
C ASN A 319 0.06 -4.81 4.77
N VAL A 320 -0.97 -5.51 5.25
CA VAL A 320 -0.95 -6.08 6.61
C VAL A 320 0.02 -7.25 6.70
N THR A 321 0.08 -8.11 5.66
CA THR A 321 1.06 -9.20 5.59
C THR A 321 2.49 -8.67 5.71
N GLU A 322 2.86 -7.70 4.89
CA GLU A 322 4.24 -7.19 4.89
C GLU A 322 4.54 -6.42 6.18
N ALA A 323 3.60 -5.62 6.69
CA ALA A 323 3.78 -4.93 7.96
C ALA A 323 4.03 -5.89 9.13
N THR A 324 3.21 -6.93 9.28
CA THR A 324 3.38 -7.94 10.33
C THR A 324 4.67 -8.74 10.16
N THR A 325 5.03 -9.07 8.93
CA THR A 325 6.28 -9.76 8.61
C THR A 325 7.50 -8.93 9.02
N PHE A 326 7.54 -7.64 8.67
CA PHE A 326 8.63 -6.75 9.09
C PHE A 326 8.68 -6.55 10.61
N ILE A 327 7.53 -6.44 11.28
CA ILE A 327 7.51 -6.30 12.76
C ILE A 327 8.15 -7.53 13.41
N ILE A 328 7.74 -8.74 13.01
CA ILE A 328 8.31 -9.97 13.58
C ILE A 328 9.80 -10.11 13.25
N LEU A 329 10.21 -9.76 12.04
CA LEU A 329 11.63 -9.78 11.66
C LEU A 329 12.44 -8.79 12.52
N MET A 330 11.95 -7.56 12.73
CA MET A 330 12.63 -6.58 13.60
C MET A 330 12.71 -7.05 15.06
N LEU A 331 11.66 -7.68 15.57
CA LEU A 331 11.67 -8.26 16.92
C LEU A 331 12.63 -9.45 17.03
N ALA A 332 12.74 -10.28 15.98
CA ALA A 332 13.68 -11.40 15.93
C ALA A 332 15.15 -10.93 15.86
N MET A 333 15.41 -9.78 15.24
CA MET A 333 16.73 -9.15 15.16
C MET A 333 17.12 -8.44 16.47
N HIS A 334 16.15 -7.94 17.23
CA HIS A 334 16.33 -7.10 18.42
C HIS A 334 15.67 -7.75 19.64
N THR A 335 16.36 -8.73 20.21
CA THR A 335 15.82 -9.56 21.29
C THR A 335 15.49 -8.76 22.55
N GLU A 336 16.25 -7.73 22.87
CA GLU A 336 15.98 -6.83 23.99
C GLU A 336 14.66 -6.03 23.79
N VAL A 337 14.38 -5.62 22.56
CA VAL A 337 13.11 -4.96 22.21
C VAL A 337 11.95 -5.96 22.30
N GLN A 338 12.21 -7.18 21.84
CA GLN A 338 11.22 -8.27 21.92
C GLN A 338 10.84 -8.58 23.37
N GLU A 339 11.82 -8.68 24.30
CA GLU A 339 11.55 -8.94 25.72
C GLU A 339 10.81 -7.78 26.39
N LYS A 340 11.23 -6.53 26.17
CA LYS A 340 10.47 -5.36 26.66
C LYS A 340 9.01 -5.37 26.22
N LEU A 341 8.77 -5.72 24.94
CA LEU A 341 7.41 -5.81 24.41
C LEU A 341 6.63 -6.96 25.07
N ARG A 342 7.27 -8.09 25.37
CA ARG A 342 6.65 -9.20 26.08
C ARG A 342 6.27 -8.84 27.51
N GLU A 343 7.11 -8.07 28.21
CA GLU A 343 6.80 -7.53 29.52
C GLU A 343 5.56 -6.64 29.47
N GLU A 344 5.48 -5.71 28.48
CA GLU A 344 4.27 -4.90 28.27
C GLU A 344 3.03 -5.76 28.04
N ILE A 345 3.13 -6.79 27.17
CA ILE A 345 2.03 -7.73 26.88
C ILE A 345 1.59 -8.45 28.16
N SER A 346 2.54 -8.95 28.95
CA SER A 346 2.24 -9.66 30.20
C SER A 346 1.49 -8.78 31.19
N VAL A 347 1.96 -7.55 31.38
CA VAL A 347 1.32 -6.58 32.31
C VAL A 347 -0.05 -6.15 31.78
N THR A 348 -0.16 -5.86 30.49
CA THR A 348 -1.39 -5.32 29.89
C THR A 348 -2.53 -6.34 29.89
N PHE A 349 -2.25 -7.59 29.56
CA PHE A 349 -3.30 -8.59 29.37
C PHE A 349 -3.47 -9.55 30.55
N ASN A 350 -2.45 -9.77 31.38
CA ASN A 350 -2.50 -10.68 32.53
C ASN A 350 -3.31 -11.97 32.24
N ASN A 351 -3.01 -12.65 31.14
CA ASN A 351 -3.70 -13.83 30.59
C ASN A 351 -5.17 -13.62 30.14
N ASN A 352 -5.68 -12.40 30.13
CA ASN A 352 -7.01 -12.08 29.62
C ASN A 352 -7.05 -12.19 28.07
N LYS A 353 -8.27 -12.26 27.54
CA LYS A 353 -8.51 -12.22 26.10
C LYS A 353 -8.03 -10.89 25.51
N VAL A 354 -7.61 -10.95 24.25
CA VAL A 354 -7.21 -9.77 23.51
C VAL A 354 -8.45 -8.94 23.16
N ASP A 355 -8.42 -7.65 23.49
CA ASP A 355 -9.45 -6.68 23.14
C ASP A 355 -8.84 -5.37 22.65
N ALA A 356 -9.67 -4.56 22.01
CA ALA A 356 -9.23 -3.32 21.37
C ALA A 356 -8.69 -2.28 22.37
N GLN A 357 -9.26 -2.19 23.58
CA GLN A 357 -8.84 -1.19 24.56
C GLN A 357 -7.43 -1.47 25.06
N HIS A 358 -7.14 -2.71 25.42
CA HIS A 358 -5.80 -3.11 25.84
C HIS A 358 -4.79 -2.97 24.69
N LEU A 359 -5.13 -3.38 23.46
CA LEU A 359 -4.23 -3.19 22.28
C LEU A 359 -3.88 -1.72 22.08
N LEU A 360 -4.84 -0.81 22.21
CA LEU A 360 -4.61 0.62 22.04
C LEU A 360 -3.83 1.25 23.19
N SER A 361 -3.81 0.64 24.37
CA SER A 361 -3.06 1.12 25.54
C SER A 361 -1.57 0.73 25.53
N MET A 362 -1.16 -0.21 24.67
CA MET A 362 0.21 -0.72 24.57
C MET A 362 1.17 0.32 23.96
N ARG A 363 1.77 1.13 24.82
CA ARG A 363 2.64 2.25 24.39
C ARG A 363 3.92 1.78 23.71
N TYR A 364 4.55 0.74 24.24
CA TYR A 364 5.79 0.23 23.67
C TYR A 364 5.56 -0.46 22.32
N PHE A 365 4.46 -1.20 22.18
CA PHE A 365 4.04 -1.74 20.90
C PHE A 365 3.82 -0.62 19.86
N HIS A 366 3.17 0.48 20.23
CA HIS A 366 3.03 1.63 19.33
C HIS A 366 4.38 2.14 18.82
N MET A 367 5.38 2.25 19.70
CA MET A 367 6.74 2.69 19.33
C MET A 367 7.41 1.68 18.38
N VAL A 368 7.33 0.38 18.68
CA VAL A 368 7.84 -0.70 17.83
C VAL A 368 7.19 -0.69 16.44
N TYR A 369 5.87 -0.57 16.40
CA TYR A 369 5.10 -0.48 15.17
C TYR A 369 5.51 0.73 14.32
N GLN A 370 5.60 1.89 14.93
CA GLN A 370 5.97 3.12 14.25
C GLN A 370 7.41 3.08 13.72
N GLU A 371 8.37 2.57 14.50
CA GLU A 371 9.77 2.47 14.08
C GLU A 371 9.93 1.44 12.96
N THR A 372 9.20 0.33 13.00
CA THR A 372 9.19 -0.64 11.89
C THR A 372 8.69 0.01 10.60
N LEU A 373 7.58 0.75 10.66
CA LEU A 373 7.05 1.45 9.48
C LEU A 373 7.88 2.66 9.04
N ARG A 374 8.72 3.21 9.91
CA ARG A 374 9.71 4.20 9.52
C ARG A 374 10.78 3.56 8.65
N LEU A 375 11.36 2.46 9.13
CA LEU A 375 12.40 1.75 8.38
C LEU A 375 11.85 1.06 7.13
N PHE A 376 10.66 0.50 7.22
CA PHE A 376 10.03 -0.26 6.16
C PHE A 376 8.61 0.26 5.88
N PRO A 377 8.48 1.47 5.31
CA PRO A 377 7.16 1.97 4.92
C PRO A 377 6.60 1.10 3.80
N ILE A 378 5.46 0.48 4.05
CA ILE A 378 4.89 -0.53 3.13
C ILE A 378 4.61 0.07 1.74
N VAL A 379 4.18 1.34 1.68
CA VAL A 379 4.11 2.10 0.43
C VAL A 379 5.27 3.11 0.43
N PRO A 380 6.41 2.76 -0.18
CA PRO A 380 7.64 3.54 -0.05
C PRO A 380 7.68 4.82 -0.88
N ILE A 381 6.80 4.93 -1.87
CA ILE A 381 6.68 6.10 -2.76
C ILE A 381 5.20 6.39 -2.99
N ILE A 382 4.80 7.65 -2.87
CA ILE A 382 3.49 8.11 -3.30
C ILE A 382 3.62 9.19 -4.37
N SER A 383 2.62 9.27 -5.26
CA SER A 383 2.62 10.25 -6.35
C SER A 383 1.27 10.96 -6.45
N ARG A 384 1.30 12.16 -7.03
CA ARG A 384 0.14 13.00 -7.29
C ARG A 384 0.25 13.65 -8.67
N GLN A 385 -0.91 13.93 -9.26
CA GLN A 385 -1.04 14.89 -10.34
C GLN A 385 -1.70 16.15 -9.80
N LEU A 386 -1.16 17.30 -10.12
CA LEU A 386 -1.72 18.58 -9.69
C LEU A 386 -2.85 19.03 -10.64
N ILE A 387 -3.89 19.62 -10.07
CA ILE A 387 -4.96 20.28 -10.82
C ILE A 387 -4.97 21.75 -10.38
N GLY A 388 -4.32 22.58 -11.17
CA GLY A 388 -3.99 23.96 -10.83
C GLY A 388 -2.62 24.10 -10.16
N ASP A 389 -2.12 25.31 -10.19
CA ASP A 389 -0.80 25.65 -9.65
C ASP A 389 -0.78 25.52 -8.12
N ILE A 390 0.34 25.03 -7.56
CA ILE A 390 0.57 24.97 -6.11
C ILE A 390 1.85 25.72 -5.77
N LYS A 391 1.72 26.76 -4.94
CA LYS A 391 2.85 27.55 -4.47
C LYS A 391 3.58 26.83 -3.32
N LEU A 392 4.88 26.60 -3.50
CA LEU A 392 5.83 26.25 -2.46
C LEU A 392 6.56 27.52 -1.98
N GLU A 393 7.44 27.36 -1.01
CA GLU A 393 8.30 28.46 -0.56
C GLU A 393 9.28 28.90 -1.64
N SER A 394 9.89 27.93 -2.33
CA SER A 394 10.97 28.15 -3.31
C SER A 394 10.48 28.36 -4.75
N CYS A 395 9.30 27.83 -5.11
CA CYS A 395 8.79 27.89 -6.48
C CYS A 395 7.27 27.67 -6.54
N THR A 396 6.70 27.75 -7.74
CA THR A 396 5.32 27.37 -7.98
C THR A 396 5.28 26.14 -8.89
N LEU A 397 4.75 25.04 -8.37
CA LEU A 397 4.50 23.82 -9.15
C LEU A 397 3.34 24.08 -10.13
N PRO A 398 3.53 23.83 -11.44
CA PRO A 398 2.51 24.13 -12.44
C PRO A 398 1.35 23.13 -12.46
N ASP A 399 0.21 23.56 -12.95
CA ASP A 399 -0.96 22.73 -13.23
C ASP A 399 -0.60 21.53 -14.12
N GLY A 400 -1.05 20.34 -13.74
CA GLY A 400 -0.77 19.07 -14.41
C GLY A 400 0.56 18.43 -14.09
N CYS A 401 1.40 19.08 -13.31
CA CYS A 401 2.68 18.53 -12.88
C CYS A 401 2.48 17.21 -12.10
N TYR A 402 3.33 16.24 -12.38
CA TYR A 402 3.41 15.03 -11.56
C TYR A 402 4.42 15.23 -10.44
N VAL A 403 3.98 14.92 -9.22
CA VAL A 403 4.80 15.02 -8.02
C VAL A 403 5.03 13.61 -7.46
N MET A 404 6.25 13.33 -7.05
CA MET A 404 6.66 12.10 -6.37
C MET A 404 7.19 12.43 -4.97
N ILE A 405 6.72 11.70 -3.95
CA ILE A 405 7.16 11.86 -2.56
C ILE A 405 7.79 10.54 -2.12
N PRO A 406 9.12 10.50 -1.95
CA PRO A 406 9.87 9.28 -1.64
C PRO A 406 9.88 9.00 -0.13
N ILE A 407 8.82 8.44 0.41
CA ILE A 407 8.64 8.18 1.85
C ILE A 407 9.82 7.38 2.42
N PHE A 408 10.27 6.35 1.68
CA PHE A 408 11.40 5.52 2.09
C PHE A 408 12.69 6.32 2.30
N ALA A 409 13.02 7.23 1.39
CA ALA A 409 14.19 8.10 1.50
C ALA A 409 14.02 9.13 2.62
N ILE A 410 12.83 9.75 2.74
CA ILE A 410 12.52 10.73 3.79
C ILE A 410 12.65 10.10 5.18
N HIS A 411 12.14 8.91 5.38
CA HIS A 411 12.19 8.18 6.65
C HIS A 411 13.61 7.72 7.04
N ARG A 412 14.56 7.77 6.11
CA ARG A 412 15.98 7.43 6.32
C ARG A 412 16.91 8.62 6.21
N ASN A 413 16.38 9.84 6.03
CA ASN A 413 17.19 11.02 5.87
C ASN A 413 17.80 11.47 7.23
N PRO A 414 19.14 11.56 7.36
CA PRO A 414 19.81 11.97 8.60
C PRO A 414 19.49 13.40 9.05
N ALA A 415 19.00 14.26 8.15
CA ALA A 415 18.52 15.59 8.51
C ALA A 415 17.28 15.56 9.40
N TYR A 416 16.49 14.49 9.36
CA TYR A 416 15.25 14.34 10.15
C TYR A 416 15.36 13.24 11.21
N TRP A 417 16.30 12.30 11.05
CA TRP A 417 16.38 11.10 11.88
C TRP A 417 17.81 10.87 12.36
N TYR A 418 18.03 10.98 13.65
CA TYR A 418 19.31 10.58 14.26
C TYR A 418 19.53 9.08 14.06
N LYS A 419 20.74 8.66 13.65
CA LYS A 419 21.05 7.26 13.33
C LYS A 419 19.94 6.57 12.51
N PRO A 420 19.67 7.03 11.28
CA PRO A 420 18.44 6.69 10.55
C PRO A 420 18.29 5.20 10.19
N LEU A 421 19.38 4.43 10.21
CA LEU A 421 19.38 3.00 9.87
C LEU A 421 19.34 2.08 11.10
N GLU A 422 19.35 2.63 12.32
CA GLU A 422 19.19 1.85 13.54
C GLU A 422 17.71 1.72 13.92
N PHE A 423 17.32 0.54 14.42
CA PHE A 423 15.98 0.27 14.94
C PHE A 423 15.90 0.71 16.40
N ILE A 424 15.32 1.86 16.66
CA ILE A 424 15.21 2.47 17.99
C ILE A 424 13.74 2.87 18.23
N PRO A 425 12.91 1.99 18.81
CA PRO A 425 11.49 2.30 19.09
C PRO A 425 11.30 3.57 19.94
N GLU A 426 12.20 3.83 20.87
CA GLU A 426 12.15 4.96 21.79
C GLU A 426 12.18 6.34 21.09
N ARG A 427 12.48 6.41 19.79
CA ARG A 427 12.29 7.64 18.98
C ARG A 427 10.84 8.11 19.00
N PHE A 428 9.90 7.17 19.18
CA PHE A 428 8.47 7.42 19.17
C PHE A 428 7.88 7.60 20.57
N SER A 429 8.73 7.69 21.61
CA SER A 429 8.26 8.09 22.94
C SER A 429 7.68 9.51 22.90
N PRO A 430 6.75 9.87 23.80
CA PRO A 430 6.21 11.23 23.86
C PRO A 430 7.27 12.30 23.94
N GLU A 431 8.33 12.07 24.74
CA GLU A 431 9.44 13.00 24.95
C GLU A 431 10.22 13.26 23.65
N ASN A 432 10.56 12.19 22.91
CA ASN A 432 11.34 12.27 21.67
C ASN A 432 10.50 12.68 20.46
N SER A 433 9.19 12.58 20.56
CA SER A 433 8.27 12.91 19.46
C SER A 433 7.90 14.40 19.42
N SER A 434 8.03 15.12 20.54
CA SER A 434 7.60 16.52 20.68
C SER A 434 8.36 17.49 19.75
N SER A 435 9.65 17.24 19.50
CA SER A 435 10.51 18.06 18.63
C SER A 435 10.50 17.60 17.16
N ARG A 436 9.83 16.48 16.82
CA ARG A 436 9.85 15.95 15.48
C ARG A 436 9.01 16.77 14.52
N LEU A 437 9.57 17.04 13.35
CA LEU A 437 8.85 17.66 12.25
C LEU A 437 7.66 16.77 11.84
N ARG A 438 6.42 17.29 11.96
CA ARG A 438 5.17 16.51 11.82
C ARG A 438 5.08 15.69 10.54
N TYR A 439 5.56 16.20 9.43
CA TYR A 439 5.50 15.52 8.13
C TYR A 439 6.75 14.65 7.85
N ALA A 440 7.78 14.64 8.68
CA ALA A 440 8.94 13.74 8.50
C ALA A 440 8.58 12.25 8.67
N TYR A 441 7.40 11.94 9.24
CA TYR A 441 6.88 10.59 9.42
C TYR A 441 5.48 10.46 8.80
N ILE A 442 5.38 9.82 7.64
CA ILE A 442 4.13 9.68 6.87
C ILE A 442 3.95 8.27 6.26
N PRO A 443 4.07 7.17 7.02
CA PRO A 443 4.00 5.81 6.48
C PRO A 443 2.63 5.48 5.88
N PHE A 444 1.60 6.20 6.28
CA PHE A 444 0.22 6.11 5.79
C PHE A 444 -0.17 7.24 4.84
N GLY A 445 0.82 7.99 4.35
CA GLY A 445 0.57 9.25 3.65
C GLY A 445 0.06 10.33 4.59
N ALA A 446 -0.46 11.40 4.01
CA ALA A 446 -1.06 12.52 4.76
C ALA A 446 -2.10 13.26 3.91
N GLY A 447 -2.89 14.12 4.58
CA GLY A 447 -3.89 14.98 3.94
C GLY A 447 -5.14 14.23 3.51
N HIS A 448 -5.81 14.75 2.49
CA HIS A 448 -7.10 14.23 2.04
C HIS A 448 -7.06 12.81 1.45
N ARG A 449 -5.88 12.27 1.23
CA ARG A 449 -5.62 10.94 0.65
C ARG A 449 -4.83 10.04 1.59
N ASP A 450 -4.83 10.34 2.89
CA ASP A 450 -4.25 9.45 3.88
C ASP A 450 -4.97 8.10 3.92
N CYS A 451 -4.31 7.11 4.49
CA CYS A 451 -4.82 5.73 4.53
C CYS A 451 -6.09 5.61 5.37
N LEU A 452 -7.15 5.06 4.77
CA LEU A 452 -8.40 4.73 5.47
C LEU A 452 -8.25 3.55 6.45
N GLY A 453 -7.38 2.60 6.10
CA GLY A 453 -7.19 1.33 6.82
C GLY A 453 -6.17 1.39 7.95
N GLN A 454 -5.65 2.55 8.34
CA GLN A 454 -4.59 2.66 9.36
C GLN A 454 -4.95 1.96 10.68
N LYS A 455 -6.18 2.16 11.17
CA LYS A 455 -6.65 1.55 12.42
C LYS A 455 -6.86 0.05 12.30
N TYR A 456 -7.38 -0.40 11.16
CA TYR A 456 -7.51 -1.82 10.85
C TYR A 456 -6.14 -2.51 10.82
N ALA A 457 -5.18 -1.93 10.12
CA ALA A 457 -3.82 -2.46 10.02
C ALA A 457 -3.14 -2.53 11.39
N PHE A 458 -3.31 -1.51 12.23
CA PHE A 458 -2.77 -1.51 13.59
C PHE A 458 -3.38 -2.62 14.45
N LEU A 459 -4.72 -2.68 14.57
CA LEU A 459 -5.40 -3.66 15.42
C LEU A 459 -5.13 -5.10 14.98
N SER A 460 -5.17 -5.37 13.67
CA SER A 460 -4.88 -6.71 13.15
C SER A 460 -3.43 -7.12 13.37
N ALA A 461 -2.47 -6.20 13.17
CA ALA A 461 -1.05 -6.46 13.45
C ALA A 461 -0.79 -6.64 14.95
N ALA A 462 -1.34 -5.77 15.80
CA ALA A 462 -1.17 -5.86 17.24
C ALA A 462 -1.68 -7.20 17.78
N THR A 463 -2.85 -7.65 17.33
CA THR A 463 -3.45 -8.90 17.79
C THR A 463 -2.55 -10.11 17.49
N ILE A 464 -2.05 -10.24 16.24
CA ILE A 464 -1.18 -11.38 15.89
C ILE A 464 0.15 -11.32 16.61
N ILE A 465 0.75 -10.13 16.80
CA ILE A 465 2.02 -9.97 17.52
C ILE A 465 1.86 -10.34 18.99
N VAL A 466 0.79 -9.89 19.64
CA VAL A 466 0.49 -10.25 21.03
C VAL A 466 0.38 -11.76 21.19
N ASN A 467 -0.40 -12.44 20.35
CA ASN A 467 -0.61 -13.88 20.45
C ASN A 467 0.64 -14.71 20.14
N LEU A 468 1.48 -14.25 19.20
CA LEU A 468 2.76 -14.88 18.89
C LEU A 468 3.75 -14.71 20.06
N LEU A 469 3.92 -13.49 20.58
CA LEU A 469 4.87 -13.22 21.65
C LEU A 469 4.46 -13.76 23.02
N ARG A 470 3.20 -14.12 23.21
CA ARG A 470 2.74 -14.87 24.39
C ARG A 470 3.21 -16.31 24.41
N ARG A 471 3.60 -16.88 23.27
CA ARG A 471 3.95 -18.31 23.15
C ARG A 471 5.37 -18.57 22.69
N PHE A 472 5.93 -17.65 21.90
CA PHE A 472 7.20 -17.88 21.22
C PHE A 472 8.18 -16.73 21.42
N ARG A 473 9.46 -17.10 21.45
CA ARG A 473 10.59 -16.22 21.18
C ARG A 473 11.04 -16.40 19.74
N PHE A 474 11.27 -15.30 19.05
CA PHE A 474 11.73 -15.28 17.66
C PHE A 474 13.22 -14.93 17.61
N ALA A 475 13.96 -15.64 16.76
CA ALA A 475 15.32 -15.29 16.41
C ALA A 475 15.55 -15.41 14.91
N THR A 476 16.55 -14.70 14.40
CA THR A 476 16.94 -14.72 12.98
C THR A 476 18.45 -14.59 12.85
N THR A 477 18.99 -14.99 11.70
CA THR A 477 20.41 -14.77 11.35
C THR A 477 20.67 -13.39 10.74
N VAL A 478 19.61 -12.64 10.41
CA VAL A 478 19.73 -11.25 9.94
C VAL A 478 20.09 -10.38 11.13
N SER A 479 21.25 -9.73 11.10
CA SER A 479 21.78 -8.96 12.23
C SER A 479 21.72 -7.44 12.05
N ASN A 480 21.57 -6.98 10.80
CA ASN A 480 21.58 -5.56 10.50
C ASN A 480 20.38 -5.17 9.61
N VAL A 481 19.85 -3.97 9.81
CA VAL A 481 18.73 -3.43 8.97
C VAL A 481 19.11 -3.39 7.49
N ASN A 482 20.39 -3.17 7.16
CA ASN A 482 20.88 -3.14 5.78
C ASN A 482 20.92 -4.54 5.13
N ASP A 483 20.97 -5.61 5.93
CA ASP A 483 20.98 -7.00 5.46
C ASP A 483 19.57 -7.53 5.20
N VAL A 484 18.55 -6.76 5.54
CA VAL A 484 17.17 -7.09 5.19
C VAL A 484 16.99 -6.92 3.68
N GLU A 485 16.88 -8.05 2.99
CA GLU A 485 16.65 -8.06 1.55
C GLU A 485 15.24 -7.55 1.24
N ILE A 486 15.16 -6.37 0.69
CA ILE A 486 13.89 -5.75 0.29
C ILE A 486 13.69 -5.80 -1.23
N THR A 487 12.44 -5.87 -1.63
CA THR A 487 12.00 -5.66 -3.01
C THR A 487 10.81 -4.74 -3.02
N ASN A 488 10.67 -3.97 -4.08
CA ASN A 488 9.55 -3.06 -4.27
C ASN A 488 8.87 -3.35 -5.61
N ASP A 489 7.64 -3.85 -5.53
CA ASP A 489 6.80 -4.15 -6.70
C ASP A 489 5.41 -3.50 -6.60
N ILE A 490 5.27 -2.38 -5.95
CA ILE A 490 4.10 -1.59 -5.54
C ILE A 490 4.15 -1.37 -4.03
N VAL A 491 4.37 -2.42 -3.27
CA VAL A 491 4.60 -2.40 -1.83
C VAL A 491 6.00 -2.92 -1.52
N LEU A 492 6.55 -2.43 -0.41
CA LEU A 492 7.82 -2.91 0.09
C LEU A 492 7.63 -4.32 0.67
N ARG A 493 8.49 -5.25 0.25
CA ARG A 493 8.47 -6.64 0.72
C ARG A 493 9.86 -7.08 1.16
N THR A 494 9.91 -7.99 2.13
CA THR A 494 11.16 -8.69 2.44
C THR A 494 11.24 -10.03 1.71
N ARG A 495 12.48 -10.46 1.37
CA ARG A 495 12.79 -11.74 0.73
C ARG A 495 13.40 -12.75 1.69
N ASN A 496 13.98 -12.29 2.78
CA ASN A 496 14.72 -13.12 3.74
C ASN A 496 14.09 -13.10 5.14
N ALA A 497 12.76 -13.06 5.25
CA ALA A 497 12.05 -13.17 6.51
C ALA A 497 12.03 -14.59 7.06
N ARG A 498 13.23 -15.17 7.29
CA ARG A 498 13.39 -16.47 7.93
C ARG A 498 13.66 -16.31 9.42
N VAL A 499 12.92 -17.05 10.22
CA VAL A 499 12.99 -17.01 11.67
C VAL A 499 13.02 -18.42 12.25
N SER A 500 13.61 -18.57 13.42
CA SER A 500 13.42 -19.72 14.31
C SER A 500 12.58 -19.29 15.50
N ILE A 501 11.91 -20.24 16.13
CA ILE A 501 11.09 -20.00 17.31
C ILE A 501 11.42 -21.01 18.40
N SER A 502 11.42 -20.55 19.63
CA SER A 502 11.44 -21.38 20.84
C SER A 502 10.24 -21.07 21.72
N ARG A 503 9.82 -22.02 22.53
CA ARG A 503 8.77 -21.78 23.55
C ARG A 503 9.30 -20.86 24.64
N ILE A 504 8.37 -20.20 25.30
CA ILE A 504 8.62 -19.35 26.46
C ILE A 504 8.59 -20.21 27.72
#